data_b6d67886d39d7eeae69b53b0f655d4c3
#
_entry.id   b6d67886d39d7eeae69b53b0f655d4c3
#
_cell.length_a   1.000
_cell.length_b   1.000
_cell.length_c   1.000
_cell.angle_alpha   90.00
_cell.angle_beta   90.00
_cell.angle_gamma   90.00
#
_symmetry.space_group_name_H-M   'P 1'
#
loop_
_entity.id
_entity.type
_entity.pdbx_description
1 polymer ?
#
loop_
_entity_poly.entity_id
_entity_poly.type
_entity_poly.pdbx_seq_one_letter_code
_entity_poly.pdbx_strand_id
1 'polypeptide(L)'
;MPELPEVEIVRQSLHKKIKKKSIKKVIIRNRNLRFKIPSDFESFLKNKKIIEVSRFSKYLIIHFQNEDYCLIHLGMSGTIHILDKKKPLKFTNTSFYHSPFLPKKHNHAEFVFDSLKVIYNDPRRFGSVSYTHLTLPTTSKV
;
A
#
# COMPACT_ATOMS: atom_id res chain seq x y z
N MET A 1 -2.14 0.52 -17.50
CA MET A 1 -2.44 -0.41 -16.41
C MET A 1 -1.20 -1.20 -16.06
N PRO A 2 -0.81 -1.29 -14.79
CA PRO A 2 0.34 -2.10 -14.42
C PRO A 2 0.11 -3.57 -14.77
N GLU A 3 1.09 -4.16 -15.41
CA GLU A 3 1.05 -5.58 -15.75
C GLU A 3 1.54 -6.40 -14.56
N LEU A 4 1.28 -7.71 -14.60
CA LEU A 4 1.70 -8.58 -13.51
C LEU A 4 3.19 -8.47 -13.16
N PRO A 5 4.11 -8.45 -14.15
CA PRO A 5 5.53 -8.29 -13.80
C PRO A 5 5.82 -6.99 -13.05
N GLU A 6 5.13 -5.91 -13.40
CA GLU A 6 5.32 -4.63 -12.71
C GLU A 6 4.79 -4.68 -11.30
N VAL A 7 3.63 -5.30 -11.10
CA VAL A 7 3.05 -5.45 -9.77
C VAL A 7 3.97 -6.30 -8.89
N GLU A 8 4.58 -7.33 -9.48
CA GLU A 8 5.50 -8.17 -8.73
C GLU A 8 6.75 -7.40 -8.29
N ILE A 9 7.26 -6.51 -9.14
CA ILE A 9 8.41 -5.67 -8.77
C ILE A 9 8.03 -4.76 -7.59
N VAL A 10 6.85 -4.17 -7.63
CA VAL A 10 6.36 -3.34 -6.53
C VAL A 10 6.26 -4.18 -5.26
N ARG A 11 5.69 -5.38 -5.36
CA ARG A 11 5.56 -6.26 -4.21
C ARG A 11 6.92 -6.56 -3.58
N GLN A 12 7.91 -6.92 -4.39
CA GLN A 12 9.23 -7.26 -3.87
C GLN A 12 9.89 -6.07 -3.18
N SER A 13 9.83 -4.90 -3.81
CA SER A 13 10.42 -3.70 -3.23
C SER A 13 9.73 -3.31 -1.94
N LEU A 14 8.41 -3.37 -1.93
CA LEU A 14 7.63 -3.04 -0.76
C LEU A 14 7.93 -4.00 0.39
N HIS A 15 7.93 -5.30 0.09
CA HIS A 15 8.24 -6.33 1.07
C HIS A 15 9.59 -6.06 1.72
N LYS A 16 10.60 -5.79 0.90
CA LYS A 16 11.95 -5.53 1.39
C LYS A 16 12.00 -4.32 2.32
N LYS A 17 11.22 -3.29 2.01
CA LYS A 17 11.29 -2.02 2.73
C LYS A 17 10.45 -1.98 4.00
N ILE A 18 9.33 -2.66 4.04
CA ILE A 18 8.41 -2.52 5.17
C ILE A 18 8.23 -3.79 6.02
N LYS A 19 8.80 -4.90 5.61
CA LYS A 19 8.72 -6.13 6.40
C LYS A 19 9.25 -5.89 7.81
N LYS A 20 8.51 -6.38 8.79
CA LYS A 20 8.83 -6.26 10.22
C LYS A 20 8.75 -4.85 10.78
N LYS A 21 8.26 -3.90 9.99
CA LYS A 21 8.06 -2.53 10.47
C LYS A 21 6.62 -2.33 10.90
N SER A 22 6.42 -1.39 11.80
CA SER A 22 5.08 -1.05 12.29
C SER A 22 4.63 0.26 11.69
N ILE A 23 3.37 0.33 11.30
CA ILE A 23 2.79 1.56 10.78
C ILE A 23 2.56 2.50 11.95
N LYS A 24 3.15 3.70 11.90
CA LYS A 24 2.93 4.70 12.93
C LYS A 24 1.59 5.38 12.78
N LYS A 25 1.26 5.75 11.54
CA LYS A 25 -0.03 6.36 11.25
C LYS A 25 -0.31 6.25 9.77
N VAL A 26 -1.58 6.43 9.42
CA VAL A 26 -2.04 6.46 8.04
C VAL A 26 -2.73 7.79 7.81
N ILE A 27 -2.41 8.43 6.70
CA ILE A 27 -3.04 9.69 6.31
C ILE A 27 -3.82 9.44 5.04
N ILE A 28 -5.12 9.69 5.07
CA ILE A 28 -5.98 9.54 3.89
C ILE A 28 -6.31 10.95 3.41
N ARG A 29 -5.89 11.26 2.20
CA ARG A 29 -6.13 12.58 1.62
C ARG A 29 -7.34 12.60 0.71
N ASN A 30 -7.70 11.44 0.15
CA ASN A 30 -8.89 11.33 -0.69
C ASN A 30 -9.47 9.93 -0.54
N ARG A 31 -10.68 9.84 -0.02
CA ARG A 31 -11.34 8.55 0.18
C ARG A 31 -12.11 8.08 -1.05
N ASN A 32 -12.26 8.95 -2.05
CA ASN A 32 -13.11 8.66 -3.19
C ASN A 32 -12.32 8.00 -4.32
N LEU A 33 -11.89 6.78 -4.08
CA LEU A 33 -11.29 5.92 -5.09
C LEU A 33 -12.40 5.10 -5.75
N ARG A 34 -12.03 4.06 -6.47
CA ARG A 34 -13.01 3.16 -7.09
C ARG A 34 -14.03 2.70 -6.05
N PHE A 35 -13.55 2.31 -4.89
CA PHE A 35 -14.37 2.02 -3.73
C PHE A 35 -13.96 3.00 -2.65
N LYS A 36 -14.95 3.53 -1.93
CA LYS A 36 -14.66 4.49 -0.90
C LYS A 36 -13.85 3.86 0.22
N ILE A 37 -12.78 4.53 0.64
CA ILE A 37 -11.96 4.04 1.74
C ILE A 37 -12.75 4.17 3.04
N PRO A 38 -12.84 3.08 3.84
CA PRO A 38 -13.61 3.12 5.09
C PRO A 38 -13.12 4.23 6.02
N SER A 39 -14.05 4.80 6.79
CA SER A 39 -13.72 5.89 7.70
C SER A 39 -12.79 5.47 8.83
N ASP A 40 -12.75 4.19 9.17
CA ASP A 40 -11.90 3.67 10.24
C ASP A 40 -10.59 3.07 9.73
N PHE A 41 -10.29 3.23 8.45
CA PHE A 41 -9.10 2.65 7.85
C PHE A 41 -7.84 3.07 8.59
N GLU A 42 -7.70 4.36 8.89
CA GLU A 42 -6.51 4.88 9.55
C GLU A 42 -6.32 4.27 10.92
N SER A 43 -7.38 4.23 11.73
CA SER A 43 -7.29 3.69 13.08
C SER A 43 -7.09 2.18 13.07
N PHE A 44 -7.64 1.49 12.09
CA PHE A 44 -7.48 0.05 11.99
C PHE A 44 -6.03 -0.33 11.76
N LEU A 45 -5.31 0.42 10.93
CA LEU A 45 -3.94 0.08 10.56
C LEU A 45 -2.89 0.65 11.50
N LYS A 46 -3.25 1.63 12.32
CA LYS A 46 -2.29 2.27 13.21
C LYS A 46 -1.66 1.26 14.16
N ASN A 47 -0.34 1.31 14.27
CA ASN A 47 0.46 0.48 15.17
C ASN A 47 0.49 -1.00 14.81
N LYS A 48 0.02 -1.38 13.64
CA LYS A 48 0.10 -2.77 13.22
C LYS A 48 1.48 -3.07 12.65
N LYS A 49 2.00 -4.23 13.02
CA LYS A 49 3.29 -4.68 12.54
C LYS A 49 3.11 -5.54 11.30
N ILE A 50 3.92 -5.27 10.30
CA ILE A 50 3.85 -5.96 9.03
C ILE A 50 4.70 -7.22 9.07
N ILE A 51 4.12 -8.35 8.66
CA ILE A 51 4.83 -9.61 8.57
C ILE A 51 5.45 -9.76 7.20
N GLU A 52 4.70 -9.51 6.16
CA GLU A 52 5.16 -9.67 4.79
C GLU A 52 4.24 -8.93 3.83
N VAL A 53 4.71 -8.78 2.60
CA VAL A 53 3.89 -8.28 1.51
C VAL A 53 3.86 -9.38 0.45
N SER A 54 2.66 -9.80 0.09
CA SER A 54 2.46 -10.81 -0.95
C SER A 54 1.63 -10.22 -2.07
N ARG A 55 1.32 -11.04 -3.05
CA ARG A 55 0.55 -10.62 -4.21
C ARG A 55 -0.42 -11.74 -4.58
N PHE A 56 -1.63 -11.34 -4.92
CA PHE A 56 -2.58 -12.25 -5.54
C PHE A 56 -3.11 -11.56 -6.79
N SER A 57 -2.79 -12.11 -7.96
CA SER A 57 -3.10 -11.46 -9.21
C SER A 57 -2.52 -10.03 -9.20
N LYS A 58 -3.32 -9.00 -9.40
CA LYS A 58 -2.85 -7.61 -9.40
C LYS A 58 -3.09 -6.91 -8.06
N TYR A 59 -3.43 -7.66 -7.03
CA TYR A 59 -3.56 -7.12 -5.69
C TYR A 59 -2.26 -7.25 -4.94
N LEU A 60 -1.86 -6.17 -4.28
CA LEU A 60 -0.80 -6.20 -3.27
C LEU A 60 -1.47 -6.48 -1.94
N ILE A 61 -0.91 -7.39 -1.16
CA ILE A 61 -1.49 -7.79 0.11
C ILE A 61 -0.45 -7.58 1.20
N ILE A 62 -0.74 -6.66 2.10
CA ILE A 62 0.11 -6.41 3.26
C ILE A 62 -0.45 -7.22 4.42
N HIS A 63 0.37 -8.14 4.95
CA HIS A 63 -0.03 -9.04 6.03
C HIS A 63 0.43 -8.48 7.36
N PHE A 64 -0.48 -8.42 8.32
CA PHE A 64 -0.17 -7.96 9.67
C PHE A 64 -0.17 -9.13 10.65
N GLN A 65 0.39 -8.91 11.85
CA GLN A 65 0.57 -9.97 12.83
C GLN A 65 -0.72 -10.66 13.26
N ASN A 66 -1.82 -9.95 13.32
CA ASN A 66 -3.07 -10.50 13.85
C ASN A 66 -3.95 -11.08 12.74
N GLU A 67 -3.34 -11.50 11.63
CA GLU A 67 -4.06 -12.03 10.48
C GLU A 67 -4.98 -10.99 9.83
N ASP A 68 -4.65 -9.74 10.04
CA ASP A 68 -5.28 -8.65 9.30
C ASP A 68 -4.54 -8.43 8.00
N TYR A 69 -5.24 -7.93 6.99
CA TYR A 69 -4.65 -7.65 5.69
C TYR A 69 -5.01 -6.25 5.23
N CYS A 70 -4.10 -5.63 4.50
CA CYS A 70 -4.41 -4.44 3.72
C CYS A 70 -4.27 -4.83 2.25
N LEU A 71 -5.29 -4.54 1.47
CA LEU A 71 -5.33 -4.88 0.06
C LEU A 71 -5.21 -3.60 -0.76
N ILE A 72 -4.28 -3.61 -1.72
CA ILE A 72 -4.10 -2.47 -2.61
C ILE A 72 -4.18 -2.97 -4.04
N HIS A 73 -5.07 -2.39 -4.82
CA HIS A 73 -5.16 -2.64 -6.26
C HIS A 73 -4.78 -1.35 -6.97
N LEU A 74 -3.78 -1.43 -7.83
CA LEU A 74 -3.23 -0.22 -8.45
C LEU A 74 -4.13 0.35 -9.56
N GLY A 75 -5.08 -0.42 -10.03
CA GLY A 75 -5.97 0.04 -11.10
C GLY A 75 -5.20 0.31 -12.37
N MET A 76 -5.52 1.40 -13.03
CA MET A 76 -4.91 1.75 -14.32
C MET A 76 -3.72 2.68 -14.16
N SER A 77 -3.72 3.56 -13.18
CA SER A 77 -2.69 4.58 -13.04
C SER A 77 -2.10 4.66 -11.64
N GLY A 78 -2.41 3.70 -10.77
CA GLY A 78 -1.88 3.72 -9.43
C GLY A 78 -0.41 3.39 -9.37
N THR A 79 0.30 4.09 -8.49
CA THR A 79 1.72 3.85 -8.24
C THR A 79 1.98 3.88 -6.75
N ILE A 80 3.03 3.18 -6.35
CA ILE A 80 3.48 3.19 -4.96
C ILE A 80 4.85 3.86 -4.93
N HIS A 81 5.00 4.84 -4.06
CA HIS A 81 6.26 5.55 -3.88
C HIS A 81 6.75 5.34 -2.46
N ILE A 82 8.02 5.01 -2.32
CA ILE A 82 8.64 4.82 -1.02
C ILE A 82 9.64 5.95 -0.81
N LEU A 83 9.38 6.78 0.20
CA LEU A 83 10.27 7.89 0.53
C LEU A 83 11.01 7.51 1.81
N ASP A 84 12.30 7.25 1.65
CA ASP A 84 13.16 6.88 2.77
C ASP A 84 13.78 8.17 3.33
N LYS A 85 13.68 8.35 4.64
CA LYS A 85 14.23 9.54 5.27
C LYS A 85 15.74 9.70 5.05
N LYS A 86 16.43 8.58 4.91
CA LYS A 86 17.88 8.62 4.67
C LYS A 86 18.22 8.94 3.23
N LYS A 87 17.28 8.75 2.31
CA LYS A 87 17.48 8.99 0.89
C LYS A 87 16.21 9.61 0.31
N PRO A 88 15.86 10.82 0.76
CA PRO A 88 14.54 11.38 0.48
C PRO A 88 14.29 11.67 -1.00
N LEU A 89 15.34 11.82 -1.80
CA LEU A 89 15.16 12.12 -3.22
C LEU A 89 15.36 10.91 -4.12
N LYS A 90 15.55 9.73 -3.52
CA LYS A 90 15.79 8.53 -4.30
C LYS A 90 14.54 7.67 -4.35
N PHE A 91 14.08 7.44 -5.55
CA PHE A 91 12.97 6.53 -5.75
C PHE A 91 13.43 5.10 -5.72
N THR A 92 12.57 4.23 -5.25
CA THR A 92 12.80 2.81 -5.31
C THR A 92 12.21 2.28 -6.60
N ASN A 93 12.44 1.00 -6.86
CA ASN A 93 11.88 0.35 -8.04
C ASN A 93 10.36 0.17 -7.94
N THR A 94 9.76 0.62 -6.84
CA THR A 94 8.31 0.57 -6.71
C THR A 94 7.62 1.67 -7.50
N SER A 95 8.37 2.67 -7.97
CA SER A 95 7.80 3.73 -8.77
C SER A 95 7.97 3.38 -10.24
N PHE A 96 6.87 3.19 -10.94
CA PHE A 96 6.93 2.87 -12.37
C PHE A 96 7.24 4.08 -13.23
N TYR A 97 6.88 5.25 -12.77
CA TYR A 97 7.02 6.47 -13.55
C TYR A 97 8.20 7.26 -13.07
N HIS A 98 9.27 6.66 -12.91
CA HIS A 98 10.60 7.17 -12.58
C HIS A 98 10.77 8.70 -12.53
N SER A 99 9.78 9.40 -12.00
CA SER A 99 9.90 10.83 -11.82
C SER A 99 10.76 11.08 -10.58
N PRO A 100 11.74 11.95 -10.66
CA PRO A 100 12.53 12.30 -9.47
C PRO A 100 11.72 13.10 -8.46
N PHE A 101 10.54 13.56 -8.85
CA PHE A 101 9.67 14.33 -7.97
C PHE A 101 8.39 13.58 -7.75
N LEU A 102 8.01 13.45 -6.50
CA LEU A 102 6.71 12.87 -6.15
C LEU A 102 5.65 13.97 -6.30
N PRO A 103 4.73 13.86 -7.25
CA PRO A 103 3.68 14.86 -7.36
C PRO A 103 2.79 14.78 -6.12
N LYS A 104 2.54 15.93 -5.49
CA LYS A 104 1.63 15.94 -4.35
C LYS A 104 0.20 15.70 -4.78
N LYS A 105 -0.11 16.11 -5.99
CA LYS A 105 -1.42 15.89 -6.56
C LYS A 105 -1.66 14.39 -6.72
N HIS A 106 -2.87 13.95 -6.38
CA HIS A 106 -3.30 12.55 -6.52
C HIS A 106 -2.66 11.58 -5.52
N ASN A 107 -2.04 12.09 -4.47
CA ASN A 107 -1.64 11.26 -3.35
C ASN A 107 -2.87 11.00 -2.49
N HIS A 108 -3.33 9.75 -2.46
CA HIS A 108 -4.57 9.44 -1.77
C HIS A 108 -4.35 8.85 -0.39
N ALA A 109 -3.30 8.07 -0.22
CA ALA A 109 -3.03 7.44 1.06
C ALA A 109 -1.53 7.45 1.33
N GLU A 110 -1.17 7.71 2.59
CA GLU A 110 0.23 7.70 3.03
C GLU A 110 0.34 6.83 4.28
N PHE A 111 1.24 5.87 4.23
CA PHE A 111 1.53 5.00 5.37
C PHE A 111 2.85 5.46 5.95
N VAL A 112 2.83 5.97 7.18
CA VAL A 112 3.99 6.57 7.81
C VAL A 112 4.64 5.60 8.77
N PHE A 113 5.94 5.36 8.56
CA PHE A 113 6.77 4.52 9.41
C PHE A 113 7.83 5.39 10.09
N ASP A 114 8.63 4.81 10.97
CA ASP A 114 9.70 5.57 11.63
C ASP A 114 10.72 6.13 10.65
N SER A 115 11.13 5.33 9.69
CA SER A 115 12.25 5.68 8.82
C SER A 115 11.83 5.95 7.39
N LEU A 116 10.57 5.69 7.04
CA LEU A 116 10.14 5.88 5.65
C LEU A 116 8.63 6.12 5.59
N LYS A 117 8.19 6.46 4.40
CA LYS A 117 6.79 6.71 4.13
C LYS A 117 6.44 6.01 2.82
N VAL A 118 5.30 5.34 2.78
CA VAL A 118 4.78 4.71 1.56
C VAL A 118 3.58 5.50 1.11
N ILE A 119 3.57 5.91 -0.14
CA ILE A 119 2.51 6.76 -0.69
C ILE A 119 1.85 6.07 -1.86
N TYR A 120 0.52 6.01 -1.83
CA TYR A 120 -0.28 5.53 -2.95
C TYR A 120 -0.79 6.73 -3.74
N ASN A 121 -0.37 6.81 -5.01
CA ASN A 121 -0.74 7.88 -5.92
C ASN A 121 -1.55 7.30 -7.07
N ASP A 122 -2.63 7.95 -7.47
CA ASP A 122 -3.49 7.41 -8.52
C ASP A 122 -4.31 8.53 -9.17
N PRO A 123 -3.84 9.09 -10.29
CA PRO A 123 -4.56 10.19 -10.94
C PRO A 123 -5.97 9.81 -11.38
N ARG A 124 -6.21 8.58 -11.80
CA ARG A 124 -7.50 8.17 -12.31
C ARG A 124 -8.42 7.60 -11.24
N ARG A 125 -7.90 7.30 -10.07
CA ARG A 125 -8.65 6.79 -8.92
C ARG A 125 -9.40 5.48 -9.22
N PHE A 126 -8.87 4.68 -10.13
CA PHE A 126 -9.46 3.38 -10.45
C PHE A 126 -8.93 2.25 -9.58
N GLY A 127 -7.91 2.52 -8.78
CA GLY A 127 -7.42 1.56 -7.84
C GLY A 127 -8.26 1.52 -6.57
N SER A 128 -7.85 0.71 -5.63
CA SER A 128 -8.56 0.61 -4.36
C SER A 128 -7.61 0.28 -3.23
N VAL A 129 -7.99 0.71 -2.03
CA VAL A 129 -7.26 0.41 -0.80
C VAL A 129 -8.31 -0.04 0.21
N SER A 130 -8.12 -1.21 0.80
CA SER A 130 -9.06 -1.73 1.78
C SER A 130 -8.33 -2.58 2.80
N TYR A 131 -9.04 -2.98 3.84
CA TYR A 131 -8.49 -3.89 4.83
C TYR A 131 -9.49 -5.00 5.07
N THR A 132 -8.98 -6.13 5.55
CA THR A 132 -9.83 -7.22 5.96
C THR A 132 -9.17 -7.96 7.12
N HIS A 133 -9.99 -8.51 7.96
CA HIS A 133 -9.55 -9.37 9.05
C HIS A 133 -9.83 -10.80 8.64
N LEU A 134 -8.80 -11.65 8.64
CA LEU A 134 -9.00 -13.04 8.26
C LEU A 134 -9.76 -13.77 9.35
N THR A 135 -10.97 -14.16 9.04
CA THR A 135 -11.75 -15.02 9.93
C THR A 135 -11.65 -16.42 9.37
N LEU A 136 -11.04 -17.26 10.11
CA LEU A 136 -10.96 -18.64 9.68
C LEU A 136 -12.33 -19.24 9.73
N PRO A 137 -12.65 -19.87 8.77
CA PRO A 137 -13.81 -20.35 8.60
C PRO A 137 -14.18 -21.63 8.59
N THR A 138 -14.18 -20.96 8.98
CA THR A 138 -14.42 -21.30 8.76
C THR A 138 -14.57 -21.77 7.84
N THR A 139 -14.38 -21.78 7.74
CA THR A 139 -14.18 -21.88 7.04
C THR A 139 -14.40 -22.30 6.29
N SER A 140 -14.47 -22.46 6.39
CA SER A 140 -14.37 -22.73 5.73
C SER A 140 -14.97 -22.75 4.88
N LYS A 141 -15.40 -22.55 4.64
CA LYS A 141 -15.70 -22.60 3.80
C LYS A 141 -15.49 -22.35 2.93
N VAL A 142 -15.33 -22.45 3.05
CA VAL A 142 -14.92 -22.17 2.32
C VAL A 142 -14.78 -22.42 1.66
#